data_bbff0be373a27776275e8f8f2f80de19
#
_entry.id   bbff0be373a27776275e8f8f2f80de19
#
_cell.length_a   1.000
_cell.length_b   1.000
_cell.length_c   1.000
_cell.angle_alpha   90.00
_cell.angle_beta   90.00
_cell.angle_gamma   90.00
#
_symmetry.space_group_name_H-M   'P 1'
#
loop_
_entity.id
_entity.type
_entity.pdbx_description
1 polymer ?
#
loop_
_entity_poly.entity_id
_entity_poly.type
_entity_poly.pdbx_seq_one_letter_code
_entity_poly.pdbx_strand_id
1 'polypeptide(L)'
;KKESAFYFDGFTPRITWTLYNADKTVKAYEHFDMPFLLAVDKVYAKIRNEKYRYIAEQQTLFPEEVQQYDADLVKEIINNCIAHSDYRRHGKINVEEFEDHLVFINEGSFIPETIEKALEPGYKPPYYRNAFLCNAMVNMYMIDTNSMGIPMIYNIQKARCFPLPSYDLDVVNRVSVTVFGKVLDKNYTRLLHSNGSLDLKTVFLLDQVQKRRTISKDNYKTLRKSGLVEGRYPALYVSYKIAEAVGDKAGYVRNKGLDEKILKELIISALKNGPLKKADIYEAVKHAFPDVLTEEKQYKKLSNLLQKMKKEGIVDVRGSAVHAEWFLIR
;
A
#
# COMPACT_ATOMS: atom_id res chain seq x y z
N LYS A 1 -7.72 10.42 36.93
CA LYS A 1 -7.52 11.84 37.29
C LYS A 1 -6.31 12.34 36.50
N LYS A 2 -6.33 13.62 36.04
CA LYS A 2 -5.19 14.24 35.31
C LYS A 2 -3.88 14.13 36.09
N GLU A 3 -3.94 14.28 37.40
CA GLU A 3 -2.78 14.24 38.30
C GLU A 3 -2.17 12.85 38.47
N SER A 4 -2.90 11.77 38.22
CA SER A 4 -2.34 10.40 38.29
C SER A 4 -1.50 10.05 37.02
N ALA A 5 -1.46 10.92 36.04
CA ALA A 5 -0.58 10.78 34.88
C ALA A 5 0.88 11.17 35.12
N PHE A 6 1.20 11.75 36.28
CA PHE A 6 2.57 12.15 36.66
C PHE A 6 3.52 11.01 37.02
N TYR A 7 3.10 9.75 36.88
CA TYR A 7 4.01 8.59 37.00
C TYR A 7 5.04 8.47 35.86
N PHE A 8 5.00 9.36 34.87
CA PHE A 8 5.88 9.34 33.69
C PHE A 8 6.83 10.55 33.67
N ASP A 9 7.56 10.84 34.74
CA ASP A 9 8.59 11.87 34.79
C ASP A 9 8.15 13.23 34.21
N GLY A 10 6.94 13.69 34.55
CA GLY A 10 6.36 14.95 34.05
C GLY A 10 5.77 14.88 32.63
N PHE A 11 5.82 13.72 31.96
CA PHE A 11 5.15 13.54 30.67
C PHE A 11 3.66 13.23 30.84
N THR A 12 2.82 13.98 30.15
CA THR A 12 1.38 13.73 30.06
C THR A 12 1.04 13.17 28.70
N PRO A 13 0.60 11.89 28.61
CA PRO A 13 0.14 11.32 27.35
C PRO A 13 -1.00 12.14 26.75
N ARG A 14 -0.93 12.39 25.44
CA ARG A 14 -1.97 13.14 24.70
C ARG A 14 -2.12 12.64 23.29
N ILE A 15 -3.26 12.96 22.69
CA ILE A 15 -3.48 12.82 21.26
C ILE A 15 -3.34 14.22 20.64
N THR A 16 -2.62 14.33 19.55
CA THR A 16 -2.51 15.56 18.78
C THR A 16 -3.14 15.32 17.41
N TRP A 17 -4.19 16.08 17.10
CA TRP A 17 -4.70 16.16 15.74
C TRP A 17 -4.06 17.33 15.02
N THR A 18 -3.63 17.12 13.78
CA THR A 18 -3.01 18.13 12.93
C THR A 18 -3.58 18.06 11.53
N LEU A 19 -4.08 19.21 11.04
CA LEU A 19 -4.57 19.37 9.68
C LEU A 19 -3.49 20.02 8.82
N TYR A 20 -3.17 19.41 7.67
CA TYR A 20 -2.21 19.91 6.71
C TYR A 20 -2.87 20.52 5.48
N ASN A 21 -2.22 21.54 4.92
CA ASN A 21 -2.49 22.07 3.59
C ASN A 21 -1.90 21.14 2.51
N ALA A 22 -2.25 21.36 1.25
CA ALA A 22 -1.70 20.63 0.11
C ALA A 22 -0.18 20.73 -0.03
N ASP A 23 0.41 21.83 0.41
CA ASP A 23 1.87 22.06 0.46
C ASP A 23 2.55 21.46 1.70
N LYS A 24 1.81 20.67 2.49
CA LYS A 24 2.25 20.05 3.75
C LYS A 24 2.58 21.03 4.89
N THR A 25 2.19 22.29 4.78
CA THR A 25 2.23 23.20 5.93
C THR A 25 1.07 22.94 6.88
N VAL A 26 1.28 23.19 8.18
CA VAL A 26 0.24 23.01 9.20
C VAL A 26 -0.82 24.08 9.04
N LYS A 27 -2.08 23.68 8.86
CA LYS A 27 -3.24 24.57 8.81
C LYS A 27 -3.89 24.79 10.17
N ALA A 28 -4.01 23.73 10.94
CA ALA A 28 -4.60 23.74 12.28
C ALA A 28 -4.08 22.56 13.09
N TYR A 29 -4.11 22.66 14.41
CA TYR A 29 -3.84 21.54 15.32
C TYR A 29 -4.60 21.69 16.61
N GLU A 30 -4.83 20.58 17.29
CA GLU A 30 -5.41 20.56 18.64
C GLU A 30 -4.85 19.41 19.45
N HIS A 31 -4.70 19.63 20.75
CA HIS A 31 -4.22 18.64 21.71
C HIS A 31 -5.37 18.15 22.57
N PHE A 32 -5.46 16.83 22.73
CA PHE A 32 -6.45 16.17 23.56
C PHE A 32 -5.74 15.42 24.69
N ASP A 33 -5.90 15.94 25.89
CA ASP A 33 -5.35 15.35 27.11
C ASP A 33 -6.23 14.19 27.60
N MET A 34 -5.66 13.40 28.52
CA MET A 34 -6.44 12.37 29.24
C MET A 34 -7.60 12.97 30.04
N PRO A 35 -8.68 12.23 30.28
CA PRO A 35 -8.85 10.80 30.01
C PRO A 35 -9.20 10.52 28.53
N PHE A 36 -8.53 9.55 27.92
CA PHE A 36 -8.71 9.21 26.50
C PHE A 36 -10.13 8.76 26.15
N LEU A 37 -10.88 8.19 27.10
CA LEU A 37 -12.31 7.88 26.91
C LEU A 37 -13.10 9.09 26.38
N LEU A 38 -12.78 10.31 26.85
CA LEU A 38 -13.44 11.54 26.41
C LEU A 38 -12.75 12.18 25.19
N ALA A 39 -11.54 11.75 24.88
CA ALA A 39 -10.75 12.33 23.80
C ALA A 39 -11.10 11.71 22.43
N VAL A 40 -11.37 10.42 22.34
CA VAL A 40 -11.58 9.68 21.08
C VAL A 40 -12.68 10.33 20.23
N ASP A 41 -13.86 10.55 20.81
CA ASP A 41 -14.98 11.18 20.09
C ASP A 41 -14.67 12.63 19.69
N LYS A 42 -13.94 13.37 20.52
CA LYS A 42 -13.53 14.75 20.21
C LYS A 42 -12.54 14.80 19.07
N VAL A 43 -11.58 13.88 19.02
CA VAL A 43 -10.63 13.74 17.91
C VAL A 43 -11.38 13.41 16.62
N TYR A 44 -12.29 12.44 16.68
CA TYR A 44 -13.11 12.09 15.50
C TYR A 44 -13.93 13.29 14.99
N ALA A 45 -14.54 14.06 15.91
CA ALA A 45 -15.32 15.25 15.55
C ALA A 45 -14.49 16.40 14.92
N LYS A 46 -13.17 16.39 15.07
CA LYS A 46 -12.27 17.35 14.40
C LYS A 46 -11.95 16.99 12.97
N ILE A 47 -11.97 15.71 12.64
CA ILE A 47 -11.68 15.23 11.30
C ILE A 47 -12.77 15.74 10.35
N ARG A 48 -12.36 16.35 9.23
CA ARG A 48 -13.26 16.78 8.15
C ARG A 48 -13.76 15.54 7.44
N ASN A 49 -14.90 15.07 7.82
CA ASN A 49 -15.47 13.85 7.24
C ASN A 49 -16.47 14.25 6.15
N GLU A 50 -15.95 14.62 4.98
CA GLU A 50 -16.77 15.03 3.85
C GLU A 50 -17.62 13.86 3.31
N LYS A 51 -18.79 14.19 2.77
CA LYS A 51 -19.64 13.21 2.11
C LYS A 51 -19.39 13.21 0.62
N TYR A 52 -19.11 12.03 0.08
CA TYR A 52 -19.01 11.82 -1.36
C TYR A 52 -20.28 11.18 -1.88
N ARG A 53 -20.71 11.63 -3.05
CA ARG A 53 -21.71 10.90 -3.84
C ARG A 53 -20.98 9.89 -4.70
N TYR A 54 -21.11 8.62 -4.35
CA TYR A 54 -20.56 7.51 -5.10
C TYR A 54 -21.66 6.90 -5.96
N ILE A 55 -21.44 6.86 -7.28
CA ILE A 55 -22.30 6.11 -8.19
C ILE A 55 -21.73 4.70 -8.24
N ALA A 56 -22.33 3.78 -7.50
CA ALA A 56 -22.04 2.36 -7.64
C ALA A 56 -22.43 1.94 -9.07
N GLU A 57 -21.51 1.32 -9.83
CA GLU A 57 -21.78 0.86 -11.20
C GLU A 57 -22.85 -0.25 -11.26
N GLN A 58 -23.37 -0.72 -10.14
CA GLN A 58 -24.37 -1.78 -10.05
C GLN A 58 -25.63 -1.30 -9.35
N GLN A 59 -26.66 -1.07 -10.17
CA GLN A 59 -28.08 -1.22 -9.84
C GLN A 59 -28.78 -0.18 -8.96
N THR A 60 -28.20 0.94 -8.56
CA THR A 60 -28.99 1.98 -7.92
C THR A 60 -29.15 3.21 -8.82
N LEU A 61 -30.40 3.63 -9.05
CA LEU A 61 -30.75 4.85 -9.77
C LEU A 61 -30.33 6.13 -9.02
N PHE A 62 -29.89 5.99 -7.78
CA PHE A 62 -29.51 7.12 -6.92
C PHE A 62 -28.07 6.92 -6.41
N PRO A 63 -27.24 7.98 -6.45
CA PRO A 63 -25.91 7.92 -5.85
C PRO A 63 -26.03 7.77 -4.33
N GLU A 64 -25.28 6.80 -3.77
CA GLU A 64 -25.15 6.67 -2.32
C GLU A 64 -24.22 7.74 -1.77
N GLU A 65 -24.62 8.39 -0.67
CA GLU A 65 -23.74 9.29 0.07
C GLU A 65 -22.87 8.47 1.02
N VAL A 66 -21.58 8.45 0.78
CA VAL A 66 -20.60 7.77 1.63
C VAL A 66 -19.71 8.80 2.31
N GLN A 67 -19.55 8.70 3.63
CA GLN A 67 -18.61 9.53 4.36
C GLN A 67 -17.16 9.18 3.94
N GLN A 68 -16.29 10.16 3.92
CA GLN A 68 -14.87 9.98 3.60
C GLN A 68 -14.21 8.92 4.48
N TYR A 69 -14.46 9.00 5.79
CA TYR A 69 -13.95 8.05 6.78
C TYR A 69 -15.09 7.42 7.57
N ASP A 70 -15.03 6.12 7.73
CA ASP A 70 -15.96 5.38 8.57
C ASP A 70 -15.66 5.66 10.05
N ALA A 71 -16.71 5.86 10.86
CA ALA A 71 -16.55 6.23 12.27
C ALA A 71 -15.93 5.10 13.10
N ASP A 72 -16.38 3.87 12.89
CA ASP A 72 -15.91 2.71 13.65
C ASP A 72 -14.45 2.40 13.29
N LEU A 73 -14.09 2.53 12.02
CA LEU A 73 -12.71 2.38 11.56
C LEU A 73 -11.77 3.39 12.22
N VAL A 74 -12.14 4.68 12.21
CA VAL A 74 -11.29 5.74 12.80
C VAL A 74 -11.15 5.56 14.30
N LYS A 75 -12.27 5.29 15.00
CA LYS A 75 -12.27 5.05 16.47
C LYS A 75 -11.44 3.83 16.82
N GLU A 76 -11.56 2.75 16.07
CA GLU A 76 -10.76 1.54 16.27
C GLU A 76 -9.26 1.82 16.14
N ILE A 77 -8.83 2.58 15.13
CA ILE A 77 -7.41 2.91 14.97
C ILE A 77 -6.91 3.79 16.12
N ILE A 78 -7.69 4.80 16.54
CA ILE A 78 -7.33 5.65 17.68
C ILE A 78 -7.22 4.81 18.95
N ASN A 79 -8.17 3.91 19.20
CA ASN A 79 -8.15 3.02 20.34
C ASN A 79 -6.94 2.07 20.30
N ASN A 80 -6.58 1.55 19.13
CA ASN A 80 -5.35 0.76 18.94
C ASN A 80 -4.10 1.58 19.25
N CYS A 81 -4.02 2.85 18.81
CA CYS A 81 -2.92 3.73 19.18
C CYS A 81 -2.83 3.93 20.70
N ILE A 82 -3.96 4.12 21.38
CA ILE A 82 -4.01 4.27 22.85
C ILE A 82 -3.57 2.96 23.53
N ALA A 83 -4.14 1.82 23.15
CA ALA A 83 -3.89 0.53 23.78
C ALA A 83 -2.45 0.05 23.62
N HIS A 84 -1.82 0.35 22.46
CA HIS A 84 -0.53 -0.20 22.08
C HIS A 84 0.64 0.79 22.10
N SER A 85 0.43 2.06 22.43
CA SER A 85 1.49 3.05 22.60
C SER A 85 2.47 2.66 23.70
N ASP A 86 3.77 2.84 23.47
CA ASP A 86 4.80 2.69 24.50
C ASP A 86 4.95 4.03 25.27
N TYR A 87 4.19 4.21 26.30
CA TYR A 87 4.18 5.43 27.10
C TYR A 87 5.50 5.72 27.82
N ARG A 88 6.37 4.71 28.00
CA ARG A 88 7.72 4.90 28.57
C ARG A 88 8.65 5.66 27.63
N ARG A 89 8.32 5.72 26.36
CA ARG A 89 9.07 6.47 25.36
C ARG A 89 8.65 7.93 25.24
N HIS A 90 7.71 8.37 26.08
CA HIS A 90 7.16 9.73 26.10
C HIS A 90 6.59 10.18 24.73
N GLY A 91 6.26 9.24 23.86
CA GLY A 91 5.69 9.49 22.54
C GLY A 91 4.26 10.02 22.61
N LYS A 92 3.92 10.87 21.67
CA LYS A 92 2.56 11.35 21.46
C LYS A 92 1.85 10.44 20.47
N ILE A 93 0.53 10.35 20.61
CA ILE A 93 -0.31 9.80 19.56
C ILE A 93 -0.64 10.94 18.62
N ASN A 94 -0.29 10.81 17.34
CA ASN A 94 -0.57 11.82 16.35
C ASN A 94 -1.64 11.32 15.36
N VAL A 95 -2.60 12.18 15.05
CA VAL A 95 -3.60 12.00 14.01
C VAL A 95 -3.38 13.13 13.00
N GLU A 96 -2.81 12.80 11.87
CA GLU A 96 -2.47 13.76 10.81
C GLU A 96 -3.52 13.66 9.71
N GLU A 97 -4.13 14.78 9.38
CA GLU A 97 -5.17 14.88 8.37
C GLU A 97 -4.66 15.62 7.14
N PHE A 98 -4.70 14.93 6.01
CA PHE A 98 -4.42 15.45 4.68
C PHE A 98 -5.72 15.57 3.86
N GLU A 99 -5.61 16.00 2.61
CA GLU A 99 -6.78 16.18 1.77
C GLU A 99 -7.50 14.87 1.42
N ASP A 100 -6.74 13.79 1.25
CA ASP A 100 -7.21 12.50 0.73
C ASP A 100 -6.96 11.31 1.67
N HIS A 101 -6.27 11.52 2.78
CA HIS A 101 -5.95 10.45 3.74
C HIS A 101 -5.72 10.97 5.16
N LEU A 102 -5.84 10.05 6.12
CA LEU A 102 -5.45 10.23 7.51
C LEU A 102 -4.22 9.36 7.80
N VAL A 103 -3.32 9.87 8.64
CA VAL A 103 -2.19 9.11 9.16
C VAL A 103 -2.27 9.08 10.68
N PHE A 104 -2.26 7.88 11.26
CA PHE A 104 -2.25 7.66 12.70
C PHE A 104 -0.89 7.13 13.11
N ILE A 105 -0.27 7.76 14.08
CA ILE A 105 1.10 7.44 14.51
C ILE A 105 1.13 7.25 16.01
N ASN A 106 1.75 6.17 16.47
CA ASN A 106 2.05 5.96 17.88
C ASN A 106 3.45 5.35 18.06
N GLU A 107 4.05 5.60 19.21
CA GLU A 107 5.31 4.99 19.62
C GLU A 107 5.08 3.54 20.07
N GLY A 108 6.07 2.68 19.78
CA GLY A 108 6.12 1.28 20.13
C GLY A 108 6.22 0.36 18.92
N SER A 109 6.80 -0.82 19.13
CA SER A 109 6.90 -1.84 18.07
C SER A 109 5.53 -2.43 17.75
N PHE A 110 5.35 -2.85 16.51
CA PHE A 110 4.15 -3.56 16.08
C PHE A 110 4.17 -5.00 16.63
N ILE A 111 3.29 -5.32 17.57
CA ILE A 111 3.31 -6.61 18.31
C ILE A 111 3.15 -7.81 17.38
N PRO A 112 2.27 -7.79 16.34
CA PRO A 112 2.15 -8.89 15.41
C PRO A 112 3.39 -9.12 14.51
N GLU A 113 4.36 -8.19 14.51
CA GLU A 113 5.53 -8.14 13.63
C GLU A 113 5.20 -7.80 12.18
N THR A 114 4.22 -8.46 11.57
CA THR A 114 3.75 -8.20 10.20
C THR A 114 2.23 -8.11 10.11
N ILE A 115 1.75 -7.41 9.10
CA ILE A 115 0.31 -7.30 8.85
C ILE A 115 -0.28 -8.63 8.43
N GLU A 116 0.44 -9.42 7.63
CA GLU A 116 0.03 -10.75 7.21
C GLU A 116 -0.31 -11.64 8.40
N LYS A 117 0.53 -11.58 9.46
CA LYS A 117 0.33 -12.34 10.69
C LYS A 117 -0.89 -11.83 11.46
N ALA A 118 -1.07 -10.51 11.53
CA ALA A 118 -2.25 -9.92 12.18
C ALA A 118 -3.58 -10.25 11.48
N LEU A 119 -3.54 -10.53 10.17
CA LEU A 119 -4.70 -10.90 9.36
C LEU A 119 -4.95 -12.42 9.32
N GLU A 120 -4.13 -13.24 9.97
CA GLU A 120 -4.36 -14.68 10.05
C GLU A 120 -5.61 -15.01 10.86
N PRO A 121 -6.48 -15.91 10.39
CA PRO A 121 -7.64 -16.33 11.16
C PRO A 121 -7.25 -16.88 12.53
N GLY A 122 -7.87 -16.34 13.59
CA GLY A 122 -7.60 -16.77 14.97
C GLY A 122 -6.28 -16.26 15.55
N TYR A 123 -5.58 -15.35 14.90
CA TYR A 123 -4.40 -14.72 15.49
C TYR A 123 -4.75 -14.09 16.84
N LYS A 124 -3.89 -14.32 17.82
CA LYS A 124 -3.95 -13.67 19.14
C LYS A 124 -2.58 -13.07 19.47
N PRO A 125 -2.51 -11.81 19.90
CA PRO A 125 -1.24 -11.23 20.30
C PRO A 125 -0.68 -12.00 21.51
N PRO A 126 0.64 -12.22 21.57
CA PRO A 126 1.26 -12.97 22.66
C PRO A 126 1.20 -12.23 24.02
N TYR A 127 1.03 -10.92 23.98
CA TYR A 127 0.89 -10.06 25.16
C TYR A 127 0.25 -8.72 24.79
N TYR A 128 -0.22 -8.01 25.80
CA TYR A 128 -0.65 -6.61 25.69
C TYR A 128 0.39 -5.71 26.36
N ARG A 129 0.89 -4.71 25.61
CA ARG A 129 1.90 -3.78 26.15
C ARG A 129 1.41 -3.03 27.39
N ASN A 130 0.17 -2.61 27.39
CA ASN A 130 -0.48 -1.87 28.47
C ASN A 130 -1.68 -2.67 29.02
N ALA A 131 -1.43 -3.85 29.59
CA ALA A 131 -2.48 -4.80 29.99
C ALA A 131 -3.55 -4.17 30.93
N PHE A 132 -3.13 -3.36 31.91
CA PHE A 132 -4.06 -2.67 32.79
C PHE A 132 -4.97 -1.68 32.03
N LEU A 133 -4.38 -0.88 31.13
CA LEU A 133 -5.12 0.07 30.29
C LEU A 133 -6.07 -0.67 29.34
N CYS A 134 -5.61 -1.74 28.68
CA CYS A 134 -6.44 -2.55 27.81
C CYS A 134 -7.65 -3.14 28.55
N ASN A 135 -7.46 -3.69 29.74
CA ASN A 135 -8.56 -4.20 30.57
C ASN A 135 -9.57 -3.10 30.94
N ALA A 136 -9.09 -1.91 31.28
CA ALA A 136 -9.96 -0.76 31.55
C ALA A 136 -10.75 -0.35 30.27
N MET A 137 -10.09 -0.31 29.11
CA MET A 137 -10.73 0.01 27.84
C MET A 137 -11.79 -1.02 27.44
N VAL A 138 -11.55 -2.32 27.68
CA VAL A 138 -12.55 -3.38 27.49
C VAL A 138 -13.78 -3.17 28.39
N ASN A 139 -13.57 -2.91 29.68
CA ASN A 139 -14.68 -2.65 30.63
C ASN A 139 -15.48 -1.39 30.26
N MET A 140 -14.90 -0.46 29.52
CA MET A 140 -15.56 0.74 29.01
C MET A 140 -16.05 0.60 27.57
N TYR A 141 -16.04 -0.61 27.01
CA TYR A 141 -16.46 -0.90 25.64
C TYR A 141 -15.73 -0.07 24.57
N MET A 142 -14.49 0.34 24.82
CA MET A 142 -13.66 1.05 23.85
C MET A 142 -12.98 0.10 22.86
N ILE A 143 -12.60 -1.10 23.32
CA ILE A 143 -11.96 -2.14 22.51
C ILE A 143 -12.58 -3.51 22.81
N ASP A 144 -12.45 -4.42 21.83
CA ASP A 144 -12.80 -5.84 21.97
C ASP A 144 -11.53 -6.68 22.23
N THR A 145 -11.69 -7.79 22.94
CA THR A 145 -10.61 -8.76 23.21
C THR A 145 -10.47 -9.86 22.15
N ASN A 146 -11.37 -9.90 21.17
CA ASN A 146 -11.41 -10.96 20.16
C ASN A 146 -10.36 -10.83 19.05
N SER A 147 -9.42 -9.89 19.17
CA SER A 147 -8.37 -9.60 18.17
C SER A 147 -8.92 -9.28 16.77
N MET A 148 -10.11 -8.70 16.71
CA MET A 148 -10.81 -8.36 15.47
C MET A 148 -10.43 -6.98 14.91
N GLY A 149 -9.71 -6.14 15.68
CA GLY A 149 -9.46 -4.73 15.35
C GLY A 149 -8.82 -4.51 13.98
N ILE A 150 -7.64 -5.10 13.74
CA ILE A 150 -6.96 -4.95 12.45
C ILE A 150 -7.77 -5.58 11.31
N PRO A 151 -8.26 -6.84 11.39
CA PRO A 151 -9.15 -7.39 10.38
C PRO A 151 -10.40 -6.53 10.13
N MET A 152 -11.00 -5.93 11.16
CA MET A 152 -12.16 -5.05 11.03
C MET A 152 -11.85 -3.80 10.21
N ILE A 153 -10.73 -3.12 10.49
CA ILE A 153 -10.27 -1.95 9.76
C ILE A 153 -10.12 -2.25 8.25
N TYR A 154 -9.52 -3.39 7.92
CA TYR A 154 -9.36 -3.83 6.52
C TYR A 154 -10.70 -4.20 5.87
N ASN A 155 -11.58 -4.92 6.61
CA ASN A 155 -12.89 -5.30 6.10
C ASN A 155 -13.80 -4.10 5.84
N ILE A 156 -13.79 -3.09 6.70
CA ILE A 156 -14.54 -1.84 6.50
C ILE A 156 -14.09 -1.15 5.21
N GLN A 157 -12.78 -0.95 5.01
CA GLN A 157 -12.27 -0.32 3.79
C GLN A 157 -12.57 -1.17 2.54
N LYS A 158 -12.41 -2.49 2.63
CA LYS A 158 -12.77 -3.42 1.55
C LYS A 158 -14.27 -3.30 1.20
N ALA A 159 -15.17 -3.34 2.18
CA ALA A 159 -16.61 -3.27 1.97
C ALA A 159 -17.05 -1.94 1.35
N ARG A 160 -16.37 -0.84 1.69
CA ARG A 160 -16.60 0.51 1.15
C ARG A 160 -15.92 0.74 -0.19
N CYS A 161 -15.15 -0.22 -0.69
CA CYS A 161 -14.36 -0.12 -1.92
C CYS A 161 -13.33 1.02 -1.93
N PHE A 162 -12.85 1.38 -0.77
CA PHE A 162 -11.73 2.29 -0.60
C PHE A 162 -10.41 1.54 -0.59
N PRO A 163 -9.26 2.19 -0.90
CA PRO A 163 -7.95 1.56 -0.80
C PRO A 163 -7.71 1.00 0.60
N LEU A 164 -7.12 -0.20 0.66
CA LEU A 164 -6.80 -0.83 1.93
C LEU A 164 -5.83 0.01 2.76
N PRO A 165 -5.94 0.00 4.10
CA PRO A 165 -5.03 0.72 4.98
C PRO A 165 -3.58 0.30 4.75
N SER A 166 -2.67 1.24 4.88
CA SER A 166 -1.24 1.00 4.71
C SER A 166 -0.52 1.20 6.04
N TYR A 167 0.15 0.16 6.52
CA TYR A 167 1.02 0.24 7.69
C TYR A 167 2.46 0.52 7.25
N ASP A 168 3.08 1.51 7.85
CA ASP A 168 4.52 1.77 7.78
C ASP A 168 5.14 1.37 9.11
N LEU A 169 6.01 0.36 9.06
CA LEU A 169 6.70 -0.26 10.19
C LEU A 169 8.22 -0.11 10.06
N ASP A 170 8.71 0.66 9.08
CA ASP A 170 10.13 0.79 8.75
C ASP A 170 10.89 1.58 9.83
N VAL A 171 10.21 2.47 10.54
CA VAL A 171 10.81 3.19 11.67
C VAL A 171 10.72 2.37 12.94
N VAL A 172 11.87 2.02 13.49
CA VAL A 172 11.97 1.21 14.71
C VAL A 172 11.18 1.85 15.86
N ASN A 173 10.36 1.06 16.53
CA ASN A 173 9.51 1.48 17.65
C ASN A 173 8.50 2.60 17.29
N ARG A 174 8.04 2.65 16.06
CA ARG A 174 6.94 3.51 15.64
C ARG A 174 6.00 2.71 14.71
N VAL A 175 4.71 2.86 14.95
CA VAL A 175 3.67 2.34 14.05
C VAL A 175 2.98 3.53 13.42
N SER A 176 2.88 3.52 12.09
CA SER A 176 2.14 4.51 11.32
C SER A 176 1.11 3.82 10.44
N VAL A 177 -0.14 4.28 10.52
CA VAL A 177 -1.26 3.70 9.74
C VAL A 177 -1.88 4.79 8.88
N THR A 178 -1.85 4.59 7.56
CA THR A 178 -2.51 5.49 6.61
C THR A 178 -3.86 4.91 6.20
N VAL A 179 -4.91 5.72 6.32
CA VAL A 179 -6.27 5.42 5.88
C VAL A 179 -6.66 6.37 4.75
N PHE A 180 -6.99 5.82 3.61
CA PHE A 180 -7.38 6.60 2.44
C PHE A 180 -8.86 6.93 2.47
N GLY A 181 -9.18 8.20 2.26
CA GLY A 181 -10.54 8.73 2.23
C GLY A 181 -11.07 9.02 0.83
N LYS A 182 -10.31 8.71 -0.22
CA LYS A 182 -10.71 8.83 -1.63
C LYS A 182 -10.42 7.55 -2.39
N VAL A 183 -11.22 7.26 -3.39
CA VAL A 183 -10.91 6.21 -4.37
C VAL A 183 -9.81 6.74 -5.29
N LEU A 184 -8.61 6.18 -5.15
CA LEU A 184 -7.43 6.61 -5.92
C LEU A 184 -7.40 5.99 -7.32
N ASP A 185 -7.91 4.75 -7.47
CA ASP A 185 -7.93 3.99 -8.71
C ASP A 185 -9.21 3.17 -8.82
N LYS A 186 -10.00 3.42 -9.87
CA LYS A 186 -11.23 2.68 -10.16
C LYS A 186 -10.99 1.18 -10.39
N ASN A 187 -9.87 0.82 -11.01
CA ASN A 187 -9.55 -0.58 -11.30
C ASN A 187 -9.17 -1.33 -10.01
N TYR A 188 -8.49 -0.66 -9.10
CA TYR A 188 -8.19 -1.19 -7.76
C TYR A 188 -9.49 -1.42 -6.97
N THR A 189 -10.41 -0.46 -7.01
CA THR A 189 -11.73 -0.60 -6.38
C THR A 189 -12.49 -1.80 -6.93
N ARG A 190 -12.49 -2.02 -8.25
CA ARG A 190 -13.08 -3.20 -8.89
C ARG A 190 -12.42 -4.51 -8.44
N LEU A 191 -11.11 -4.52 -8.22
CA LEU A 191 -10.42 -5.71 -7.68
C LEU A 191 -11.01 -6.13 -6.34
N LEU A 192 -11.23 -5.18 -5.45
CA LEU A 192 -11.80 -5.44 -4.13
C LEU A 192 -13.24 -5.98 -4.23
N HIS A 193 -14.00 -5.51 -5.22
CA HIS A 193 -15.40 -5.91 -5.45
C HIS A 193 -15.56 -7.26 -6.17
N SER A 194 -14.81 -7.46 -7.25
CA SER A 194 -15.00 -8.61 -8.15
C SER A 194 -14.64 -9.96 -7.51
N ASN A 195 -13.89 -9.93 -6.42
CA ASN A 195 -13.39 -11.11 -5.73
C ASN A 195 -14.00 -11.29 -4.33
N GLY A 196 -15.32 -11.10 -4.19
CA GLY A 196 -16.04 -11.27 -2.92
C GLY A 196 -15.82 -12.64 -2.22
N SER A 197 -15.35 -13.65 -2.96
CA SER A 197 -15.01 -14.98 -2.44
C SER A 197 -13.57 -15.09 -1.90
N LEU A 198 -12.69 -14.10 -2.11
CA LEU A 198 -11.33 -14.17 -1.62
C LEU A 198 -11.27 -13.77 -0.13
N ASP A 199 -10.50 -14.55 0.64
CA ASP A 199 -10.21 -14.21 2.02
C ASP A 199 -9.41 -12.92 2.13
N LEU A 200 -9.48 -12.29 3.31
CA LEU A 200 -8.89 -10.97 3.55
C LEU A 200 -7.38 -10.96 3.36
N LYS A 201 -6.68 -12.01 3.78
CA LYS A 201 -5.23 -12.14 3.61
C LYS A 201 -4.84 -12.18 2.13
N THR A 202 -5.58 -12.93 1.33
CA THR A 202 -5.37 -13.00 -0.13
C THR A 202 -5.59 -11.64 -0.79
N VAL A 203 -6.64 -10.93 -0.43
CA VAL A 203 -6.91 -9.57 -0.95
C VAL A 203 -5.80 -8.60 -0.55
N PHE A 204 -5.34 -8.64 0.70
CA PHE A 204 -4.21 -7.86 1.17
C PHE A 204 -2.94 -8.15 0.35
N LEU A 205 -2.61 -9.42 0.13
CA LEU A 205 -1.42 -9.81 -0.65
C LEU A 205 -1.50 -9.34 -2.10
N LEU A 206 -2.68 -9.39 -2.73
CA LEU A 206 -2.88 -8.84 -4.08
C LEU A 206 -2.70 -7.32 -4.10
N ASP A 207 -3.17 -6.61 -3.07
CA ASP A 207 -2.93 -5.18 -2.88
C ASP A 207 -1.42 -4.86 -2.79
N GLN A 208 -0.65 -5.65 -2.02
CA GLN A 208 0.80 -5.48 -1.93
C GLN A 208 1.46 -5.66 -3.31
N VAL A 209 1.05 -6.68 -4.07
CA VAL A 209 1.57 -6.92 -5.43
C VAL A 209 1.25 -5.74 -6.36
N GLN A 210 0.04 -5.20 -6.32
CA GLN A 210 -0.33 -4.02 -7.13
C GLN A 210 0.44 -2.77 -6.74
N LYS A 211 0.70 -2.57 -5.45
CA LYS A 211 1.54 -1.49 -4.92
C LYS A 211 3.04 -1.72 -5.12
N ARG A 212 3.41 -2.79 -5.84
CA ARG A 212 4.81 -3.20 -6.11
C ARG A 212 5.63 -3.44 -4.84
N ARG A 213 4.97 -3.81 -3.76
CA ARG A 213 5.63 -4.21 -2.51
C ARG A 213 6.01 -5.68 -2.56
N THR A 214 7.14 -6.02 -1.95
CA THR A 214 7.61 -7.40 -1.90
C THR A 214 6.79 -8.19 -0.87
N ILE A 215 6.26 -9.34 -1.28
CA ILE A 215 5.62 -10.32 -0.41
C ILE A 215 6.58 -11.46 -0.08
N SER A 216 6.30 -12.27 0.93
CA SER A 216 7.14 -13.42 1.26
C SER A 216 7.13 -14.48 0.14
N LYS A 217 8.20 -15.31 0.07
CA LYS A 217 8.27 -16.39 -0.93
C LYS A 217 7.12 -17.42 -0.79
N ASP A 218 6.65 -17.66 0.43
CA ASP A 218 5.59 -18.65 0.66
C ASP A 218 4.22 -18.07 0.27
N ASN A 219 3.97 -16.79 0.56
CA ASN A 219 2.80 -16.07 0.04
C ASN A 219 2.80 -16.04 -1.50
N TYR A 220 3.96 -15.78 -2.12
CA TYR A 220 4.10 -15.88 -3.58
C TYR A 220 3.72 -17.26 -4.12
N LYS A 221 4.24 -18.34 -3.52
CA LYS A 221 3.92 -19.72 -3.96
C LYS A 221 2.41 -19.99 -3.87
N THR A 222 1.77 -19.54 -2.80
CA THR A 222 0.32 -19.68 -2.61
C THR A 222 -0.47 -18.92 -3.68
N LEU A 223 -0.19 -17.65 -3.90
CA LEU A 223 -0.86 -16.83 -4.92
C LEU A 223 -0.61 -17.35 -6.34
N ARG A 224 0.61 -17.85 -6.60
CA ARG A 224 0.98 -18.42 -7.90
C ARG A 224 0.20 -19.72 -8.17
N LYS A 225 0.11 -20.60 -7.17
CA LYS A 225 -0.65 -21.85 -7.26
C LYS A 225 -2.14 -21.61 -7.51
N SER A 226 -2.69 -20.57 -6.92
CA SER A 226 -4.08 -20.15 -7.11
C SER A 226 -4.31 -19.36 -8.41
N GLY A 227 -3.26 -19.15 -9.24
CA GLY A 227 -3.37 -18.42 -10.50
C GLY A 227 -3.70 -16.93 -10.36
N LEU A 228 -3.45 -16.34 -9.20
CA LEU A 228 -3.80 -14.93 -8.90
C LEU A 228 -2.70 -13.95 -9.30
N VAL A 229 -1.44 -14.41 -9.39
CA VAL A 229 -0.29 -13.59 -9.76
C VAL A 229 0.56 -14.25 -10.84
N GLU A 230 1.22 -13.42 -11.62
CA GLU A 230 2.18 -13.77 -12.64
C GLU A 230 3.50 -13.01 -12.42
N GLY A 231 4.50 -13.29 -13.25
CA GLY A 231 5.83 -12.71 -13.15
C GLY A 231 6.82 -13.62 -12.44
N ARG A 232 8.05 -13.12 -12.31
CA ARG A 232 9.14 -13.83 -11.62
C ARG A 232 9.49 -13.10 -10.34
N TYR A 233 9.46 -13.83 -9.23
CA TYR A 233 9.78 -13.27 -7.92
C TYR A 233 11.12 -12.50 -7.91
N PRO A 234 11.21 -11.31 -7.30
CA PRO A 234 10.15 -10.57 -6.61
C PRO A 234 9.27 -9.68 -7.52
N ALA A 235 9.54 -9.57 -8.83
CA ALA A 235 8.81 -8.74 -9.78
C ALA A 235 7.50 -9.41 -10.20
N LEU A 236 6.47 -9.22 -9.39
CA LEU A 236 5.15 -9.84 -9.54
C LEU A 236 4.13 -8.82 -10.02
N TYR A 237 3.09 -9.31 -10.71
CA TYR A 237 1.89 -8.56 -11.07
C TYR A 237 0.67 -9.48 -11.04
N VAL A 238 -0.52 -8.90 -10.96
CA VAL A 238 -1.77 -9.66 -10.93
C VAL A 238 -1.98 -10.42 -12.24
N SER A 239 -2.56 -11.61 -12.19
CA SER A 239 -2.77 -12.45 -13.36
C SER A 239 -3.75 -11.81 -14.37
N TYR A 240 -3.70 -12.27 -15.63
CA TYR A 240 -4.64 -11.81 -16.66
C TYR A 240 -6.11 -11.96 -16.23
N LYS A 241 -6.45 -13.08 -15.59
CA LYS A 241 -7.80 -13.32 -15.09
C LYS A 241 -8.28 -12.24 -14.11
N ILE A 242 -7.41 -11.82 -13.20
CA ILE A 242 -7.70 -10.73 -12.26
C ILE A 242 -7.80 -9.40 -13.00
N ALA A 243 -6.81 -9.09 -13.85
CA ALA A 243 -6.79 -7.85 -14.61
C ALA A 243 -8.02 -7.69 -15.53
N GLU A 244 -8.48 -8.78 -16.13
CA GLU A 244 -9.71 -8.81 -16.94
C GLU A 244 -10.95 -8.55 -16.10
N ALA A 245 -11.08 -9.24 -14.95
CA ALA A 245 -12.21 -9.08 -14.04
C ALA A 245 -12.34 -7.64 -13.50
N VAL A 246 -11.20 -6.95 -13.30
CA VAL A 246 -11.19 -5.55 -12.83
C VAL A 246 -11.17 -4.52 -13.97
N GLY A 247 -11.11 -4.94 -15.23
CA GLY A 247 -11.08 -4.06 -16.39
C GLY A 247 -9.72 -3.38 -16.64
N ASP A 248 -8.63 -3.83 -15.98
CA ASP A 248 -7.28 -3.27 -16.13
C ASP A 248 -6.36 -4.10 -17.06
N LYS A 249 -6.88 -4.46 -18.23
CA LYS A 249 -6.07 -5.15 -19.25
C LYS A 249 -4.84 -4.35 -19.68
N ALA A 250 -4.96 -3.03 -19.74
CA ALA A 250 -3.85 -2.14 -20.08
C ALA A 250 -2.72 -2.18 -19.04
N GLY A 251 -3.06 -2.15 -17.74
CA GLY A 251 -2.09 -2.31 -16.66
C GLY A 251 -1.42 -3.68 -16.68
N TYR A 252 -2.18 -4.74 -16.97
CA TYR A 252 -1.60 -6.07 -17.15
C TYR A 252 -0.56 -6.09 -18.28
N VAL A 253 -0.89 -5.53 -19.45
CA VAL A 253 0.04 -5.49 -20.60
C VAL A 253 1.31 -4.69 -20.25
N ARG A 254 1.17 -3.54 -19.58
CA ARG A 254 2.32 -2.75 -19.11
C ARG A 254 3.19 -3.55 -18.12
N ASN A 255 2.59 -4.24 -17.19
CA ASN A 255 3.31 -5.01 -16.16
C ASN A 255 4.00 -6.24 -16.74
N LYS A 256 3.39 -6.92 -17.71
CA LYS A 256 3.96 -8.05 -18.42
C LYS A 256 5.06 -7.62 -19.40
N GLY A 257 4.91 -6.44 -19.99
CA GLY A 257 5.74 -5.94 -21.10
C GLY A 257 5.42 -6.64 -22.42
N LEU A 258 6.04 -6.17 -23.49
CA LEU A 258 5.89 -6.76 -24.81
C LEU A 258 6.71 -8.05 -24.95
N ASP A 259 6.25 -8.95 -25.80
CA ASP A 259 6.95 -10.19 -26.12
C ASP A 259 8.31 -9.89 -26.76
N GLU A 260 9.28 -10.81 -26.57
CA GLU A 260 10.65 -10.67 -27.07
C GLU A 260 10.70 -10.41 -28.59
N LYS A 261 9.79 -11.04 -29.35
CA LYS A 261 9.69 -10.84 -30.80
C LYS A 261 9.40 -9.39 -31.15
N ILE A 262 8.39 -8.79 -30.50
CA ILE A 262 8.00 -7.39 -30.72
C ILE A 262 9.13 -6.45 -30.26
N LEU A 263 9.78 -6.76 -29.15
CA LEU A 263 10.90 -5.96 -28.66
C LEU A 263 12.09 -5.99 -29.64
N LYS A 264 12.39 -7.13 -30.26
CA LYS A 264 13.38 -7.23 -31.33
C LYS A 264 13.00 -6.37 -32.55
N GLU A 265 11.73 -6.40 -32.99
CA GLU A 265 11.23 -5.59 -34.09
C GLU A 265 11.36 -4.08 -33.81
N LEU A 266 11.08 -3.65 -32.57
CA LEU A 266 11.27 -2.26 -32.12
C LEU A 266 12.76 -1.85 -32.16
N ILE A 267 13.66 -2.71 -31.69
CA ILE A 267 15.11 -2.47 -31.75
C ILE A 267 15.57 -2.36 -33.21
N ILE A 268 15.14 -3.27 -34.07
CA ILE A 268 15.44 -3.21 -35.51
C ILE A 268 14.95 -1.89 -36.11
N SER A 269 13.71 -1.49 -35.77
CA SER A 269 13.14 -0.23 -36.26
C SER A 269 13.97 0.99 -35.82
N ALA A 270 14.41 1.00 -34.55
CA ALA A 270 15.26 2.08 -34.05
C ALA A 270 16.60 2.16 -34.77
N LEU A 271 17.18 1.01 -35.10
CA LEU A 271 18.49 0.93 -35.82
C LEU A 271 18.41 1.15 -37.32
N LYS A 272 17.23 1.21 -37.94
CA LYS A 272 17.07 1.48 -39.40
C LYS A 272 17.61 2.85 -39.80
N ASN A 273 17.56 3.84 -38.90
CA ASN A 273 18.01 5.21 -39.19
C ASN A 273 19.51 5.42 -38.95
N GLY A 274 20.23 4.39 -38.52
CA GLY A 274 21.68 4.44 -38.31
C GLY A 274 22.11 3.75 -37.01
N PRO A 275 23.42 3.67 -36.78
CA PRO A 275 23.97 3.10 -35.57
C PRO A 275 23.59 3.91 -34.33
N LEU A 276 23.28 3.23 -33.21
CA LEU A 276 22.90 3.83 -31.96
C LEU A 276 23.70 3.26 -30.78
N LYS A 277 23.97 4.09 -29.80
CA LYS A 277 24.49 3.62 -28.50
C LYS A 277 23.42 2.84 -27.77
N LYS A 278 23.84 1.93 -26.88
CA LYS A 278 22.91 1.13 -26.09
C LYS A 278 21.94 1.97 -25.23
N ALA A 279 22.40 3.13 -24.75
CA ALA A 279 21.54 4.06 -24.01
C ALA A 279 20.42 4.63 -24.89
N ASP A 280 20.74 5.02 -26.12
CA ASP A 280 19.76 5.58 -27.06
C ASP A 280 18.73 4.52 -27.49
N ILE A 281 19.19 3.28 -27.71
CA ILE A 281 18.29 2.14 -27.98
C ILE A 281 17.36 1.93 -26.76
N TYR A 282 17.88 1.98 -25.53
CA TYR A 282 17.07 1.82 -24.32
C TYR A 282 15.97 2.89 -24.25
N GLU A 283 16.31 4.15 -24.44
CA GLU A 283 15.34 5.25 -24.45
C GLU A 283 14.25 5.06 -25.50
N ALA A 284 14.62 4.58 -26.70
CA ALA A 284 13.66 4.33 -27.77
C ALA A 284 12.68 3.21 -27.48
N VAL A 285 13.09 2.18 -26.71
CA VAL A 285 12.27 0.97 -26.46
C VAL A 285 11.87 0.76 -25.00
N LYS A 286 12.19 1.68 -24.09
CA LYS A 286 11.91 1.52 -22.65
C LYS A 286 10.44 1.26 -22.33
N HIS A 287 9.53 1.85 -23.09
CA HIS A 287 8.08 1.65 -22.95
C HIS A 287 7.60 0.22 -23.26
N ALA A 288 8.43 -0.59 -23.88
CA ALA A 288 8.14 -1.98 -24.23
C ALA A 288 8.59 -2.98 -23.15
N PHE A 289 9.38 -2.53 -22.18
CA PHE A 289 9.77 -3.37 -21.05
C PHE A 289 8.68 -3.46 -19.98
N PRO A 290 8.68 -4.57 -19.19
CA PRO A 290 7.76 -4.70 -18.06
C PRO A 290 7.96 -3.59 -17.03
N ASP A 291 6.90 -2.87 -16.68
CA ASP A 291 6.91 -1.83 -15.65
C ASP A 291 7.26 -2.36 -14.24
N VAL A 292 7.10 -3.65 -14.00
CA VAL A 292 7.48 -4.32 -12.74
C VAL A 292 8.99 -4.51 -12.57
N LEU A 293 9.78 -4.22 -13.60
CA LEU A 293 11.23 -4.30 -13.54
C LEU A 293 11.82 -2.91 -13.25
N THR A 294 12.85 -2.86 -12.38
CA THR A 294 13.65 -1.65 -12.21
C THR A 294 14.41 -1.33 -13.50
N GLU A 295 14.75 -0.05 -13.71
CA GLU A 295 15.50 0.39 -14.89
C GLU A 295 16.79 -0.40 -15.09
N GLU A 296 17.52 -0.70 -14.04
CA GLU A 296 18.72 -1.53 -14.07
C GLU A 296 18.44 -2.92 -14.67
N LYS A 297 17.35 -3.56 -14.25
CA LYS A 297 16.93 -4.87 -14.75
C LYS A 297 16.44 -4.79 -16.19
N GLN A 298 15.74 -3.72 -16.57
CA GLN A 298 15.34 -3.48 -17.94
C GLN A 298 16.57 -3.31 -18.85
N TYR A 299 17.54 -2.50 -18.41
CA TYR A 299 18.80 -2.28 -19.13
C TYR A 299 19.63 -3.56 -19.28
N LYS A 300 19.67 -4.42 -18.23
CA LYS A 300 20.28 -5.74 -18.30
C LYS A 300 19.55 -6.67 -19.29
N LYS A 301 18.22 -6.65 -19.30
CA LYS A 301 17.40 -7.42 -20.26
C LYS A 301 17.67 -6.97 -21.68
N LEU A 302 17.75 -5.65 -21.95
CA LEU A 302 18.16 -5.11 -23.24
C LEU A 302 19.55 -5.60 -23.63
N SER A 303 20.53 -5.53 -22.73
CA SER A 303 21.89 -6.01 -23.00
C SER A 303 21.92 -7.47 -23.42
N ASN A 304 21.20 -8.33 -22.72
CA ASN A 304 21.10 -9.75 -23.04
C ASN A 304 20.44 -9.96 -24.40
N LEU A 305 19.39 -9.18 -24.72
CA LEU A 305 18.68 -9.28 -25.99
C LEU A 305 19.55 -8.83 -27.17
N LEU A 306 20.29 -7.73 -27.06
CA LEU A 306 21.24 -7.27 -28.08
C LEU A 306 22.33 -8.31 -28.32
N GLN A 307 22.88 -8.95 -27.29
CA GLN A 307 23.85 -10.03 -27.44
C GLN A 307 23.26 -11.26 -28.16
N LYS A 308 21.98 -11.58 -27.86
CA LYS A 308 21.26 -12.65 -28.56
C LYS A 308 21.06 -12.32 -30.05
N MET A 309 20.61 -11.10 -30.35
CA MET A 309 20.44 -10.63 -31.72
C MET A 309 21.78 -10.59 -32.48
N LYS A 310 22.89 -10.28 -31.82
CA LYS A 310 24.23 -10.37 -32.39
C LYS A 310 24.59 -11.81 -32.76
N LYS A 311 24.34 -12.78 -31.88
CA LYS A 311 24.54 -14.21 -32.12
C LYS A 311 23.65 -14.73 -33.26
N GLU A 312 22.46 -14.16 -33.42
CA GLU A 312 21.53 -14.48 -34.52
C GLU A 312 21.90 -13.79 -35.85
N GLY A 313 22.97 -12.97 -35.86
CA GLY A 313 23.40 -12.26 -37.08
C GLY A 313 22.50 -11.10 -37.51
N ILE A 314 21.66 -10.59 -36.59
CA ILE A 314 20.73 -9.48 -36.91
C ILE A 314 21.39 -8.12 -36.69
N VAL A 315 22.20 -7.99 -35.63
CA VAL A 315 22.90 -6.77 -35.25
C VAL A 315 24.37 -7.05 -35.00
N ASP A 316 25.21 -6.05 -35.12
CA ASP A 316 26.58 -6.09 -34.61
C ASP A 316 26.92 -4.80 -33.90
N VAL A 317 28.08 -4.76 -33.25
CA VAL A 317 28.56 -3.63 -32.45
C VAL A 317 29.97 -3.25 -32.93
N ARG A 318 30.22 -1.94 -33.10
CA ARG A 318 31.52 -1.36 -33.39
C ARG A 318 31.95 -0.38 -32.33
N GLY A 319 33.23 -0.18 -32.17
CA GLY A 319 33.81 0.74 -31.17
C GLY A 319 34.18 0.08 -29.86
N SER A 320 34.86 0.82 -28.98
CA SER A 320 35.24 0.38 -27.64
C SER A 320 34.11 0.58 -26.64
N ALA A 321 34.21 -0.03 -25.46
CA ALA A 321 33.12 -0.15 -24.44
C ALA A 321 32.32 1.15 -24.19
N VAL A 322 32.94 2.33 -24.13
CA VAL A 322 32.30 3.61 -23.85
C VAL A 322 31.66 4.22 -25.15
N HIS A 323 32.20 3.89 -26.34
CA HIS A 323 31.75 4.40 -27.63
C HIS A 323 31.12 3.31 -28.49
N ALA A 324 30.68 2.21 -27.91
CA ALA A 324 30.09 1.09 -28.60
C ALA A 324 28.76 1.47 -29.23
N GLU A 325 28.67 1.38 -30.58
CA GLU A 325 27.45 1.60 -31.35
C GLU A 325 26.96 0.30 -31.97
N TRP A 326 25.68 0.04 -31.80
CA TRP A 326 24.99 -1.10 -32.40
C TRP A 326 24.41 -0.72 -33.76
N PHE A 327 24.47 -1.63 -34.72
CA PHE A 327 23.94 -1.43 -36.08
C PHE A 327 23.39 -2.72 -36.66
N LEU A 328 22.51 -2.61 -37.64
CA LEU A 328 21.95 -3.75 -38.36
C LEU A 328 23.01 -4.35 -39.33
N ILE A 329 23.11 -5.68 -39.29
CA ILE A 329 23.87 -6.41 -40.33
C ILE A 329 22.99 -6.43 -41.59
N ARG A 330 23.52 -5.95 -42.70
CA ARG A 330 22.84 -5.93 -44.03
C ARG A 330 22.80 -7.31 -44.63
#